data_7d6fb1bc319c43411210275bad7c53d5
#
_entry.id   7d6fb1bc319c43411210275bad7c53d5
#
_cell.length_a   1.000
_cell.length_b   1.000
_cell.length_c   1.000
_cell.angle_alpha   90.00
_cell.angle_beta   90.00
_cell.angle_gamma   90.00
#
_symmetry.space_group_name_H-M   'P 1'
#
loop_
_entity.id
_entity.type
_entity.pdbx_description
1 polymer ?
#
loop_
_entity_poly.entity_id
_entity_poly.type
_entity_poly.pdbx_seq_one_letter_code
_entity_poly.pdbx_strand_id
1 'polypeptide(L)'
;MKDPKSFVKLFDLNVPSIEHFDYYISQLQKTTKFKDIRTFLQLYLEAEDIIGDDAYEFRKSKSEEIIDFIKSTNAYNELCYDKNLIDFPTSNTIQYDEKLKYVSIDLRSANWVALKNYDPAHINELGNTYEDFLGKFNLPNVFIHSKYLRQFIFGNVNPKRLIKVQRNLIQEIVRNYQDTLILEGVRNDEAIFSFEDYSQLQEIVPTIDEQKYKIKIFTIKRVEDFRIDSVFDVNGNFLYKEMFGVDGTQFFIKLKQYITEEPLDIRDLYFRSGGKLALWYHEKLKFSLDV
;
A
#
# COMPACT_ATOMS: atom_id res chain seq x y z
N MET A 1 -0.42 -6.44 25.13
CA MET A 1 -0.28 -7.19 23.85
C MET A 1 0.48 -8.47 24.13
N LYS A 2 -0.12 -9.62 23.83
CA LYS A 2 0.50 -10.94 24.07
C LYS A 2 1.70 -11.16 23.14
N ASP A 3 1.57 -10.79 21.88
CA ASP A 3 2.65 -10.95 20.89
C ASP A 3 2.78 -9.76 19.92
N PRO A 4 3.69 -8.79 20.20
CA PRO A 4 4.00 -7.70 19.28
C PRO A 4 4.53 -8.15 17.91
N LYS A 5 5.17 -9.33 17.83
CA LYS A 5 5.74 -9.83 16.57
C LYS A 5 4.65 -10.15 15.55
N SER A 6 3.53 -10.71 16.00
CA SER A 6 2.38 -10.98 15.12
C SER A 6 1.79 -9.71 14.53
N PHE A 7 1.67 -8.65 15.32
CA PHE A 7 1.23 -7.34 14.81
C PHE A 7 2.23 -6.75 13.79
N VAL A 8 3.53 -6.75 14.10
CA VAL A 8 4.59 -6.29 13.19
C VAL A 8 4.50 -7.01 11.85
N LYS A 9 4.32 -8.33 11.87
CA LYS A 9 4.22 -9.15 10.67
C LYS A 9 2.91 -8.92 9.90
N LEU A 10 1.80 -8.74 10.61
CA LEU A 10 0.48 -8.49 9.99
C LEU A 10 0.45 -7.19 9.16
N PHE A 11 1.18 -6.18 9.62
CA PHE A 11 1.24 -4.87 8.97
C PHE A 11 2.55 -4.60 8.19
N ASP A 12 3.44 -5.60 8.08
CA ASP A 12 4.74 -5.48 7.41
C ASP A 12 5.51 -4.24 7.89
N LEU A 13 5.65 -4.15 9.21
CA LEU A 13 6.29 -3.00 9.85
C LEU A 13 7.81 -3.18 9.95
N ASN A 14 8.53 -2.12 9.66
CA ASN A 14 9.96 -2.06 9.94
C ASN A 14 10.17 -1.73 11.44
N VAL A 15 10.15 -2.75 12.30
CA VAL A 15 10.42 -2.63 13.74
C VAL A 15 11.66 -3.44 14.09
N PRO A 16 12.82 -2.78 14.25
CA PRO A 16 14.09 -3.48 14.51
C PRO A 16 14.10 -4.25 15.83
N SER A 17 13.56 -3.65 16.91
CA SER A 17 13.56 -4.27 18.24
C SER A 17 12.17 -4.24 18.87
N ILE A 18 11.70 -5.40 19.33
CA ILE A 18 10.42 -5.53 20.02
C ILE A 18 10.46 -4.86 21.40
N GLU A 19 11.61 -4.78 22.06
CA GLU A 19 11.77 -4.07 23.33
C GLU A 19 11.46 -2.58 23.22
N HIS A 20 11.66 -2.01 22.01
CA HIS A 20 11.38 -0.61 21.71
C HIS A 20 10.15 -0.46 20.81
N PHE A 21 9.22 -1.41 20.84
CA PHE A 21 8.05 -1.45 19.98
C PHE A 21 7.26 -0.13 19.98
N ASP A 22 6.89 0.39 21.15
CA ASP A 22 6.10 1.64 21.27
C ASP A 22 6.83 2.84 20.68
N TYR A 23 8.15 2.88 20.82
CA TYR A 23 8.96 3.91 20.20
C TYR A 23 8.83 3.87 18.68
N TYR A 24 9.03 2.72 18.05
CA TYR A 24 8.95 2.60 16.60
C TYR A 24 7.54 2.82 16.07
N ILE A 25 6.52 2.35 16.75
CA ILE A 25 5.12 2.68 16.41
C ILE A 25 4.89 4.19 16.42
N SER A 26 5.43 4.91 17.42
CA SER A 26 5.31 6.38 17.49
C SER A 26 6.04 7.09 16.35
N GLN A 27 7.19 6.56 15.89
CA GLN A 27 7.90 7.11 14.75
C GLN A 27 7.18 6.80 13.43
N LEU A 28 6.73 5.56 13.23
CA LEU A 28 5.98 5.15 12.03
C LEU A 28 4.70 5.96 11.86
N GLN A 29 3.99 6.26 12.94
CA GLN A 29 2.76 7.06 12.91
C GLN A 29 2.97 8.46 12.30
N LYS A 30 4.18 9.01 12.34
CA LYS A 30 4.53 10.31 11.73
C LYS A 30 4.62 10.22 10.20
N THR A 31 4.62 9.02 9.64
CA THR A 31 4.57 8.80 8.19
C THR A 31 3.12 8.65 7.74
N THR A 32 2.82 9.07 6.52
CA THR A 32 1.46 8.94 5.98
C THR A 32 1.06 7.50 5.72
N LYS A 33 2.03 6.65 5.37
CA LYS A 33 1.79 5.23 5.16
C LYS A 33 1.23 4.55 6.43
N PHE A 34 1.64 5.00 7.61
CA PHE A 34 1.31 4.39 8.90
C PHE A 34 0.61 5.35 9.88
N LYS A 35 0.02 6.45 9.38
CA LYS A 35 -0.66 7.44 10.23
C LYS A 35 -1.71 6.82 11.16
N ASP A 36 -2.40 5.78 10.71
CA ASP A 36 -3.47 5.10 11.44
C ASP A 36 -2.98 3.86 12.22
N ILE A 37 -1.65 3.66 12.34
CA ILE A 37 -1.08 2.44 12.93
C ILE A 37 -1.49 2.21 14.38
N ARG A 38 -1.71 3.29 15.17
CA ARG A 38 -2.21 3.17 16.54
C ARG A 38 -3.65 2.71 16.60
N THR A 39 -4.49 3.14 15.66
CA THR A 39 -5.87 2.66 15.53
C THR A 39 -5.85 1.17 15.19
N PHE A 40 -4.99 0.74 14.27
CA PHE A 40 -4.85 -0.68 13.95
C PHE A 40 -4.30 -1.51 15.11
N LEU A 41 -3.38 -0.94 15.89
CA LEU A 41 -2.89 -1.58 17.11
C LEU A 41 -4.02 -1.77 18.14
N GLN A 42 -4.87 -0.77 18.34
CA GLN A 42 -6.03 -0.89 19.22
C GLN A 42 -6.99 -1.98 18.74
N LEU A 43 -7.33 -1.99 17.45
CA LEU A 43 -8.19 -3.03 16.86
C LEU A 43 -7.58 -4.44 16.98
N TYR A 44 -6.24 -4.54 16.93
CA TYR A 44 -5.54 -5.81 17.13
C TYR A 44 -5.67 -6.28 18.58
N LEU A 45 -5.47 -5.38 19.55
CA LEU A 45 -5.62 -5.71 20.98
C LEU A 45 -7.04 -6.16 21.34
N GLU A 46 -8.04 -5.51 20.77
CA GLU A 46 -9.45 -5.87 20.95
C GLU A 46 -9.78 -7.27 20.35
N ALA A 47 -9.02 -7.69 19.37
CA ALA A 47 -9.22 -8.94 18.65
C ALA A 47 -8.31 -10.10 19.15
N GLU A 48 -7.36 -9.84 20.06
CA GLU A 48 -6.38 -10.84 20.50
C GLU A 48 -7.04 -12.15 20.99
N ASP A 49 -8.17 -12.06 21.70
CA ASP A 49 -8.86 -13.23 22.22
C ASP A 49 -9.59 -14.03 21.11
N ILE A 50 -10.02 -13.36 20.03
CA ILE A 50 -10.64 -14.00 18.86
C ILE A 50 -9.58 -14.65 17.99
N ILE A 51 -8.43 -13.98 17.82
CA ILE A 51 -7.30 -14.45 17.03
C ILE A 51 -6.64 -15.67 17.71
N GLY A 52 -6.64 -15.71 19.03
CA GLY A 52 -6.00 -16.76 19.83
C GLY A 52 -4.47 -16.66 19.81
N ASP A 53 -3.82 -17.74 20.24
CA ASP A 53 -2.36 -17.78 20.38
C ASP A 53 -1.62 -17.94 19.04
N ASP A 54 -2.32 -18.38 17.98
CA ASP A 54 -1.74 -18.59 16.66
C ASP A 54 -2.44 -17.71 15.59
N ALA A 55 -2.02 -16.46 15.54
CA ALA A 55 -2.50 -15.51 14.54
C ALA A 55 -2.19 -15.94 13.09
N TYR A 56 -1.18 -16.78 12.88
CA TYR A 56 -0.84 -17.31 11.57
C TYR A 56 -1.87 -18.35 11.10
N GLU A 57 -2.19 -19.33 11.94
CA GLU A 57 -3.17 -20.37 11.60
C GLU A 57 -4.59 -19.76 11.47
N PHE A 58 -4.98 -18.84 12.35
CA PHE A 58 -6.23 -18.08 12.20
C PHE A 58 -6.32 -17.40 10.83
N ARG A 59 -5.30 -16.63 10.46
CA ARG A 59 -5.24 -15.93 9.17
C ARG A 59 -5.28 -16.90 8.00
N LYS A 60 -4.53 -18.01 8.07
CA LYS A 60 -4.45 -19.02 7.02
C LYS A 60 -5.83 -19.63 6.77
N SER A 61 -6.49 -20.11 7.82
CA SER A 61 -7.83 -20.68 7.74
C SER A 61 -8.85 -19.72 7.15
N LYS A 62 -8.86 -18.45 7.61
CA LYS A 62 -9.74 -17.42 7.05
C LYS A 62 -9.42 -17.06 5.61
N SER A 63 -8.16 -17.06 5.25
CA SER A 63 -7.75 -16.81 3.85
C SER A 63 -8.23 -17.91 2.90
N GLU A 64 -8.16 -19.17 3.32
CA GLU A 64 -8.65 -20.32 2.56
C GLU A 64 -10.17 -20.23 2.37
N GLU A 65 -10.93 -19.96 3.42
CA GLU A 65 -12.39 -19.74 3.37
C GLU A 65 -12.76 -18.64 2.36
N ILE A 66 -12.05 -17.50 2.39
CA ILE A 66 -12.29 -16.38 1.48
C ILE A 66 -11.92 -16.74 0.04
N ILE A 67 -10.80 -17.42 -0.18
CA ILE A 67 -10.35 -17.84 -1.51
C ILE A 67 -11.35 -18.80 -2.14
N ASP A 68 -11.84 -19.78 -1.37
CA ASP A 68 -12.80 -20.76 -1.84
C ASP A 68 -14.15 -20.10 -2.17
N PHE A 69 -14.58 -19.15 -1.35
CA PHE A 69 -15.77 -18.34 -1.66
C PHE A 69 -15.59 -17.57 -2.98
N ILE A 70 -14.48 -16.83 -3.16
CA ILE A 70 -14.21 -16.11 -4.41
C ILE A 70 -14.27 -17.05 -5.60
N LYS A 71 -13.62 -18.20 -5.53
CA LYS A 71 -13.58 -19.18 -6.61
C LYS A 71 -14.93 -19.81 -6.94
N SER A 72 -15.88 -19.78 -6.03
CA SER A 72 -17.25 -20.27 -6.25
C SER A 72 -18.16 -19.22 -6.92
N THR A 73 -17.75 -17.94 -7.00
CA THR A 73 -18.58 -16.87 -7.57
C THR A 73 -18.62 -16.88 -9.09
N ASN A 74 -19.72 -16.37 -9.67
CA ASN A 74 -19.81 -16.17 -11.12
C ASN A 74 -18.82 -15.10 -11.60
N ALA A 75 -18.57 -14.05 -10.80
CA ALA A 75 -17.57 -13.04 -11.10
C ALA A 75 -16.18 -13.63 -11.32
N TYR A 76 -15.78 -14.61 -10.50
CA TYR A 76 -14.53 -15.34 -10.72
C TYR A 76 -14.54 -16.19 -11.98
N ASN A 77 -15.66 -16.87 -12.27
CA ASN A 77 -15.81 -17.67 -13.48
C ASN A 77 -15.68 -16.78 -14.72
N GLU A 78 -16.36 -15.65 -14.77
CA GLU A 78 -16.23 -14.69 -15.88
C GLU A 78 -14.80 -14.17 -16.02
N LEU A 79 -14.16 -13.77 -14.92
CA LEU A 79 -12.75 -13.38 -14.91
C LEU A 79 -11.88 -14.47 -15.57
N CYS A 80 -12.11 -15.73 -15.24
CA CYS A 80 -11.29 -16.85 -15.74
C CYS A 80 -11.51 -17.13 -17.24
N TYR A 81 -12.71 -16.93 -17.74
CA TYR A 81 -13.09 -17.29 -19.11
C TYR A 81 -13.16 -16.10 -20.09
N ASP A 82 -13.02 -14.86 -19.60
CA ASP A 82 -13.01 -13.68 -20.49
C ASP A 82 -11.87 -13.76 -21.51
N LYS A 83 -12.24 -13.87 -22.78
CA LYS A 83 -11.30 -13.93 -23.92
C LYS A 83 -10.87 -12.55 -24.42
N ASN A 84 -11.55 -11.49 -23.97
CA ASN A 84 -11.34 -10.13 -24.47
C ASN A 84 -10.28 -9.37 -23.65
N LEU A 85 -9.71 -9.97 -22.60
CA LEU A 85 -8.66 -9.35 -21.82
C LEU A 85 -7.39 -9.16 -22.63
N ILE A 86 -7.11 -7.93 -22.98
CA ILE A 86 -5.90 -7.52 -23.70
C ILE A 86 -4.79 -7.26 -22.68
N ASP A 87 -3.58 -7.63 -23.00
CA ASP A 87 -2.40 -7.34 -22.19
C ASP A 87 -1.76 -6.03 -22.70
N PHE A 88 -1.98 -4.95 -21.99
CA PHE A 88 -1.41 -3.66 -22.33
C PHE A 88 0.03 -3.53 -21.80
N PRO A 89 0.93 -2.88 -22.57
CA PRO A 89 2.30 -2.64 -22.13
C PRO A 89 2.32 -1.69 -20.93
N THR A 90 3.30 -1.88 -20.06
CA THR A 90 3.60 -1.01 -18.93
C THR A 90 4.99 -0.40 -19.12
N SER A 91 5.19 0.82 -18.62
CA SER A 91 6.52 1.43 -18.50
C SER A 91 7.04 1.15 -17.08
N ASN A 92 8.05 0.31 -16.98
CA ASN A 92 8.60 -0.08 -15.68
C ASN A 92 9.47 1.01 -15.04
N THR A 93 10.00 1.94 -15.82
CA THR A 93 10.90 3.00 -15.35
C THR A 93 10.35 4.37 -15.71
N ILE A 94 9.99 5.15 -14.71
CA ILE A 94 9.59 6.54 -14.86
C ILE A 94 10.79 7.39 -14.48
N GLN A 95 11.22 8.24 -15.40
CA GLN A 95 12.27 9.23 -15.13
C GLN A 95 11.63 10.50 -14.60
N TYR A 96 11.60 10.61 -13.29
CA TYR A 96 11.07 11.82 -12.65
C TYR A 96 12.04 13.00 -12.78
N ASP A 97 11.50 14.18 -13.11
CA ASP A 97 12.19 15.47 -13.05
C ASP A 97 11.75 16.24 -11.79
N GLU A 98 12.69 16.74 -11.01
CA GLU A 98 12.42 17.51 -9.79
C GLU A 98 11.68 18.84 -10.05
N LYS A 99 11.68 19.32 -11.29
CA LYS A 99 11.02 20.57 -11.70
C LYS A 99 9.53 20.38 -12.02
N LEU A 100 9.10 19.14 -12.24
CA LEU A 100 7.72 18.83 -12.63
C LEU A 100 6.84 18.52 -11.43
N LYS A 101 5.55 18.73 -11.61
CA LYS A 101 4.49 18.29 -10.72
C LYS A 101 3.85 17.04 -11.31
N TYR A 102 3.49 16.10 -10.46
CA TYR A 102 2.93 14.81 -10.87
C TYR A 102 1.58 14.56 -10.26
N VAL A 103 0.73 13.87 -11.00
CA VAL A 103 -0.49 13.24 -10.50
C VAL A 103 -0.42 11.74 -10.80
N SER A 104 -0.62 10.95 -9.76
CA SER A 104 -0.78 9.50 -9.85
C SER A 104 -2.25 9.17 -9.67
N ILE A 105 -2.78 8.35 -10.59
CA ILE A 105 -4.13 7.79 -10.53
C ILE A 105 -3.94 6.27 -10.37
N ASP A 106 -4.24 5.76 -9.18
CA ASP A 106 -3.93 4.40 -8.71
C ASP A 106 -5.22 3.65 -8.35
N LEU A 107 -5.34 2.39 -8.73
CA LEU A 107 -6.50 1.56 -8.38
C LEU A 107 -6.56 1.30 -6.87
N ARG A 108 -7.68 1.65 -6.24
CA ARG A 108 -7.93 1.30 -4.84
C ARG A 108 -8.04 -0.21 -4.69
N SER A 109 -7.23 -0.82 -3.81
CA SER A 109 -7.25 -2.27 -3.62
C SER A 109 -7.28 -3.04 -4.97
N ALA A 110 -6.34 -2.73 -5.85
CA ALA A 110 -6.31 -3.05 -7.28
C ALA A 110 -6.87 -4.44 -7.66
N ASN A 111 -6.47 -5.49 -6.93
CA ASN A 111 -6.97 -6.85 -7.16
C ASN A 111 -8.48 -7.00 -6.88
N TRP A 112 -8.98 -6.31 -5.83
CA TRP A 112 -10.41 -6.28 -5.51
C TRP A 112 -11.20 -5.59 -6.61
N VAL A 113 -10.78 -4.38 -7.02
CA VAL A 113 -11.44 -3.63 -8.08
C VAL A 113 -11.43 -4.41 -9.39
N ALA A 114 -10.32 -5.09 -9.70
CA ALA A 114 -10.23 -5.94 -10.88
C ALA A 114 -11.24 -7.10 -10.85
N LEU A 115 -11.40 -7.80 -9.73
CA LEU A 115 -12.40 -8.85 -9.59
C LEU A 115 -13.83 -8.28 -9.61
N LYS A 116 -14.06 -7.19 -8.87
CA LYS A 116 -15.36 -6.49 -8.80
C LYS A 116 -15.85 -6.01 -10.16
N ASN A 117 -14.95 -5.75 -11.11
CA ASN A 117 -15.31 -5.37 -12.49
C ASN A 117 -16.22 -6.40 -13.19
N TYR A 118 -16.20 -7.66 -12.75
CA TYR A 118 -17.07 -8.74 -13.27
C TYR A 118 -18.33 -8.96 -12.41
N ASP A 119 -18.45 -8.31 -11.26
CA ASP A 119 -19.57 -8.49 -10.32
C ASP A 119 -20.89 -7.83 -10.75
N PRO A 120 -20.90 -6.70 -11.49
CA PRO A 120 -22.16 -6.07 -11.90
C PRO A 120 -23.12 -6.99 -12.66
N ALA A 121 -22.59 -7.97 -13.40
CA ALA A 121 -23.39 -8.99 -14.11
C ALA A 121 -24.10 -9.95 -13.14
N HIS A 122 -23.64 -10.02 -11.89
CA HIS A 122 -24.11 -10.97 -10.87
C HIS A 122 -24.78 -10.26 -9.67
N ILE A 123 -25.17 -8.99 -9.83
CA ILE A 123 -25.97 -8.23 -8.83
C ILE A 123 -25.21 -8.08 -7.49
N ASN A 124 -23.96 -7.68 -7.56
CA ASN A 124 -23.11 -7.44 -6.39
C ASN A 124 -22.97 -8.65 -5.46
N GLU A 125 -22.77 -9.85 -6.00
CA GLU A 125 -22.54 -11.06 -5.18
C GLU A 125 -21.30 -10.92 -4.27
N LEU A 126 -20.29 -10.13 -4.70
CA LEU A 126 -19.12 -9.82 -3.91
C LEU A 126 -19.36 -8.75 -2.84
N GLY A 127 -20.38 -7.90 -2.98
CA GLY A 127 -20.65 -6.75 -2.10
C GLY A 127 -20.21 -5.42 -2.73
N ASN A 128 -20.53 -4.30 -2.07
CA ASN A 128 -20.26 -2.97 -2.64
C ASN A 128 -18.80 -2.53 -2.41
N THR A 129 -18.27 -2.75 -1.23
CA THR A 129 -16.90 -2.40 -0.83
C THR A 129 -16.09 -3.64 -0.48
N TYR A 130 -14.76 -3.49 -0.41
CA TYR A 130 -13.88 -4.56 0.08
C TYR A 130 -14.18 -4.91 1.54
N GLU A 131 -14.51 -3.92 2.33
CA GLU A 131 -14.90 -4.05 3.73
C GLU A 131 -16.21 -4.84 3.87
N ASP A 132 -17.24 -4.53 3.08
CA ASP A 132 -18.50 -5.29 3.02
C ASP A 132 -18.25 -6.75 2.63
N PHE A 133 -17.36 -6.97 1.66
CA PHE A 133 -16.97 -8.32 1.23
C PHE A 133 -16.34 -9.11 2.38
N LEU A 134 -15.35 -8.53 3.07
CA LEU A 134 -14.69 -9.19 4.19
C LEU A 134 -15.60 -9.36 5.41
N GLY A 135 -16.58 -8.49 5.59
CA GLY A 135 -17.58 -8.59 6.65
C GLY A 135 -18.40 -9.90 6.62
N LYS A 136 -18.52 -10.54 5.44
CA LYS A 136 -19.19 -11.83 5.28
C LYS A 136 -18.50 -12.98 6.01
N PHE A 137 -17.23 -12.84 6.38
CA PHE A 137 -16.39 -13.90 6.95
C PHE A 137 -16.16 -13.74 8.45
N ASN A 138 -16.86 -12.84 9.11
CA ASN A 138 -16.72 -12.58 10.55
C ASN A 138 -15.26 -12.33 10.97
N LEU A 139 -14.53 -11.58 10.15
CA LEU A 139 -13.16 -11.21 10.45
C LEU A 139 -13.09 -10.07 11.47
N PRO A 140 -12.17 -10.14 12.45
CA PRO A 140 -11.83 -8.97 13.25
C PRO A 140 -11.43 -7.78 12.36
N ASN A 141 -11.86 -6.56 12.73
CA ASN A 141 -11.63 -5.34 11.95
C ASN A 141 -10.16 -5.11 11.58
N VAL A 142 -9.23 -5.53 12.43
CA VAL A 142 -7.80 -5.43 12.16
C VAL A 142 -7.37 -6.14 10.87
N PHE A 143 -8.02 -7.24 10.51
CA PHE A 143 -7.72 -7.99 9.27
C PHE A 143 -8.27 -7.31 8.02
N ILE A 144 -9.37 -6.58 8.14
CA ILE A 144 -9.95 -5.80 7.04
C ILE A 144 -8.93 -4.80 6.48
N HIS A 145 -8.13 -4.19 7.36
CA HIS A 145 -7.12 -3.21 7.00
C HIS A 145 -5.74 -3.83 6.65
N SER A 146 -5.59 -5.14 6.81
CA SER A 146 -4.32 -5.83 6.55
C SER A 146 -4.02 -5.91 5.05
N LYS A 147 -3.03 -5.14 4.59
CA LYS A 147 -2.49 -5.26 3.24
C LYS A 147 -1.95 -6.67 2.97
N TYR A 148 -1.34 -7.30 3.99
CA TYR A 148 -0.75 -8.62 3.88
C TYR A 148 -1.82 -9.70 3.65
N LEU A 149 -2.94 -9.67 4.39
CA LEU A 149 -4.07 -10.57 4.17
C LEU A 149 -4.59 -10.43 2.74
N ARG A 150 -4.82 -9.18 2.30
CA ARG A 150 -5.30 -8.90 0.94
C ARG A 150 -4.38 -9.45 -0.13
N GLN A 151 -3.07 -9.23 0.01
CA GLN A 151 -2.08 -9.75 -0.94
C GLN A 151 -2.06 -11.27 -0.96
N PHE A 152 -2.18 -11.93 0.18
CA PHE A 152 -2.22 -13.39 0.26
C PHE A 152 -3.46 -13.95 -0.43
N ILE A 153 -4.66 -13.43 -0.14
CA ILE A 153 -5.92 -13.85 -0.77
C ILE A 153 -5.80 -13.74 -2.29
N PHE A 154 -5.55 -12.55 -2.80
CA PHE A 154 -5.54 -12.31 -4.24
C PHE A 154 -4.34 -12.89 -4.97
N GLY A 155 -3.22 -13.14 -4.28
CA GLY A 155 -2.11 -13.92 -4.83
C GLY A 155 -2.50 -15.36 -5.18
N ASN A 156 -3.58 -15.88 -4.58
CA ASN A 156 -4.13 -17.22 -4.83
C ASN A 156 -5.41 -17.22 -5.70
N VAL A 157 -5.83 -16.04 -6.18
CA VAL A 157 -7.05 -15.84 -7.00
C VAL A 157 -6.65 -15.35 -8.40
N ASN A 158 -6.01 -16.22 -9.18
CA ASN A 158 -5.63 -15.95 -10.58
C ASN A 158 -4.91 -14.59 -10.81
N PRO A 159 -3.75 -14.35 -10.18
CA PRO A 159 -3.10 -13.03 -10.18
C PRO A 159 -2.74 -12.54 -11.60
N LYS A 160 -2.41 -13.44 -12.52
CA LYS A 160 -2.07 -13.07 -13.91
C LYS A 160 -3.25 -12.43 -14.64
N ARG A 161 -4.46 -12.91 -14.40
CA ARG A 161 -5.65 -12.33 -15.03
C ARG A 161 -6.07 -11.03 -14.32
N LEU A 162 -5.99 -10.98 -12.99
CA LEU A 162 -6.25 -9.74 -12.24
C LEU A 162 -5.34 -8.60 -12.73
N ILE A 163 -4.05 -8.85 -12.93
CA ILE A 163 -3.12 -7.86 -13.49
C ILE A 163 -3.56 -7.38 -14.88
N LYS A 164 -4.04 -8.27 -15.76
CA LYS A 164 -4.55 -7.85 -17.07
C LYS A 164 -5.77 -6.93 -16.95
N VAL A 165 -6.70 -7.24 -16.06
CA VAL A 165 -7.87 -6.37 -15.80
C VAL A 165 -7.42 -5.01 -15.26
N GLN A 166 -6.50 -4.98 -14.32
CA GLN A 166 -5.93 -3.74 -13.79
C GLN A 166 -5.35 -2.87 -14.91
N ARG A 167 -4.54 -3.45 -15.79
CA ARG A 167 -3.97 -2.76 -16.94
C ARG A 167 -5.04 -2.21 -17.90
N ASN A 168 -6.13 -2.95 -18.11
CA ASN A 168 -7.25 -2.47 -18.94
C ASN A 168 -7.92 -1.25 -18.29
N LEU A 169 -8.19 -1.29 -16.99
CA LEU A 169 -8.78 -0.17 -16.25
C LEU A 169 -7.86 1.06 -16.25
N ILE A 170 -6.55 0.86 -16.10
CA ILE A 170 -5.57 1.96 -16.18
C ILE A 170 -5.47 2.50 -17.61
N GLN A 171 -5.59 1.65 -18.62
CA GLN A 171 -5.59 2.11 -20.02
C GLN A 171 -6.78 3.01 -20.34
N GLU A 172 -7.94 2.80 -19.71
CA GLU A 172 -9.08 3.73 -19.79
C GLU A 172 -8.73 5.11 -19.24
N ILE A 173 -8.05 5.16 -18.07
CA ILE A 173 -7.53 6.41 -17.48
C ILE A 173 -6.57 7.11 -18.45
N VAL A 174 -5.63 6.37 -19.04
CA VAL A 174 -4.69 6.94 -20.00
C VAL A 174 -5.42 7.56 -21.19
N ARG A 175 -6.37 6.85 -21.79
CA ARG A 175 -7.15 7.36 -22.94
C ARG A 175 -7.95 8.62 -22.60
N ASN A 176 -8.50 8.69 -21.39
CA ASN A 176 -9.33 9.81 -20.98
C ASN A 176 -8.54 11.09 -20.72
N TYR A 177 -7.26 10.98 -20.31
CA TYR A 177 -6.52 12.15 -19.82
C TYR A 177 -5.22 12.47 -20.55
N GLN A 178 -4.74 11.63 -21.48
CA GLN A 178 -3.49 11.85 -22.21
C GLN A 178 -3.48 13.10 -23.11
N ASP A 179 -4.64 13.62 -23.47
CA ASP A 179 -4.76 14.85 -24.27
C ASP A 179 -4.70 16.12 -23.40
N THR A 180 -4.90 15.99 -22.09
CA THR A 180 -4.89 17.10 -21.13
C THR A 180 -3.65 17.11 -20.24
N LEU A 181 -3.12 15.92 -19.93
CA LEU A 181 -1.95 15.70 -19.08
C LEU A 181 -0.87 14.96 -19.86
N ILE A 182 0.39 15.18 -19.50
CA ILE A 182 1.53 14.49 -20.11
C ILE A 182 1.73 13.14 -19.42
N LEU A 183 1.55 12.04 -20.16
CA LEU A 183 1.76 10.69 -19.63
C LEU A 183 3.26 10.43 -19.41
N GLU A 184 3.65 10.20 -18.17
CA GLU A 184 5.02 9.88 -17.78
C GLU A 184 5.26 8.37 -17.66
N GLY A 185 4.22 7.62 -17.30
CA GLY A 185 4.34 6.18 -17.24
C GLY A 185 3.10 5.45 -16.74
N VAL A 186 3.11 4.14 -17.03
CA VAL A 186 2.01 3.23 -16.67
C VAL A 186 2.58 2.02 -15.95
N ARG A 187 2.02 1.70 -14.78
CA ARG A 187 2.23 0.45 -14.06
C ARG A 187 0.99 -0.44 -14.19
N ASN A 188 0.99 -1.59 -13.54
CA ASN A 188 -0.15 -2.50 -13.60
C ASN A 188 -1.45 -1.84 -13.11
N ASP A 189 -1.35 -1.07 -12.05
CA ASP A 189 -2.48 -0.52 -11.28
C ASP A 189 -2.42 1.00 -11.12
N GLU A 190 -1.47 1.68 -11.81
CA GLU A 190 -1.23 3.11 -11.66
C GLU A 190 -0.85 3.76 -13.00
N ALA A 191 -1.44 4.91 -13.31
CA ALA A 191 -0.97 5.83 -14.33
C ALA A 191 -0.41 7.09 -13.68
N ILE A 192 0.74 7.56 -14.16
CA ILE A 192 1.41 8.76 -13.66
C ILE A 192 1.53 9.76 -14.80
N PHE A 193 1.05 10.97 -14.54
CA PHE A 193 1.11 12.09 -15.46
C PHE A 193 1.86 13.25 -14.83
N SER A 194 2.49 14.09 -15.64
CA SER A 194 2.92 15.43 -15.24
C SER A 194 1.93 16.50 -15.72
N PHE A 195 1.93 17.63 -15.03
CA PHE A 195 1.05 18.75 -15.32
C PHE A 195 1.75 20.07 -14.98
N GLU A 196 1.31 21.18 -15.59
CA GLU A 196 1.88 22.50 -15.39
C GLU A 196 1.12 23.31 -14.33
N ASP A 197 -0.21 23.29 -14.39
CA ASP A 197 -1.08 24.09 -13.54
C ASP A 197 -2.09 23.22 -12.78
N TYR A 198 -2.32 23.53 -11.50
CA TYR A 198 -3.34 22.88 -10.66
C TYR A 198 -4.77 23.06 -11.21
N SER A 199 -5.04 24.11 -12.01
CA SER A 199 -6.34 24.28 -12.67
C SER A 199 -6.71 23.09 -13.56
N GLN A 200 -5.74 22.48 -14.24
CA GLN A 200 -5.95 21.27 -15.05
C GLN A 200 -6.52 20.11 -14.21
N LEU A 201 -6.06 19.97 -12.97
CA LEU A 201 -6.52 18.93 -12.07
C LEU A 201 -7.91 19.20 -11.49
N GLN A 202 -8.28 20.47 -11.29
CA GLN A 202 -9.61 20.84 -10.81
C GLN A 202 -10.72 20.42 -11.77
N GLU A 203 -10.43 20.36 -13.06
CA GLU A 203 -11.35 19.86 -14.08
C GLU A 203 -11.38 18.33 -14.14
N ILE A 204 -10.26 17.67 -13.94
CA ILE A 204 -10.10 16.22 -14.11
C ILE A 204 -10.54 15.46 -12.85
N VAL A 205 -10.08 15.89 -11.66
CA VAL A 205 -10.31 15.16 -10.41
C VAL A 205 -11.78 14.84 -10.15
N PRO A 206 -12.75 15.75 -10.37
CA PRO A 206 -14.17 15.46 -10.16
C PRO A 206 -14.74 14.39 -11.12
N THR A 207 -14.06 14.09 -12.23
CA THR A 207 -14.51 13.10 -13.21
C THR A 207 -14.02 11.68 -12.90
N ILE A 208 -13.09 11.55 -11.95
CA ILE A 208 -12.49 10.26 -11.59
C ILE A 208 -13.37 9.58 -10.53
N ASP A 209 -13.73 8.33 -10.79
CA ASP A 209 -14.47 7.50 -9.83
C ASP A 209 -13.62 7.20 -8.59
N GLU A 210 -13.88 7.94 -7.50
CA GLU A 210 -13.17 7.81 -6.24
C GLU A 210 -13.36 6.46 -5.54
N GLN A 211 -14.39 5.69 -5.92
CA GLN A 211 -14.58 4.33 -5.39
C GLN A 211 -13.55 3.36 -6.01
N LYS A 212 -13.19 3.59 -7.27
CA LYS A 212 -12.22 2.76 -7.99
C LYS A 212 -10.80 3.27 -7.87
N TYR A 213 -10.61 4.58 -7.87
CA TYR A 213 -9.30 5.21 -7.99
C TYR A 213 -8.92 6.04 -6.78
N LYS A 214 -7.64 6.09 -6.52
CA LYS A 214 -6.98 6.96 -5.55
C LYS A 214 -6.10 7.93 -6.30
N ILE A 215 -6.22 9.21 -6.00
CA ILE A 215 -5.43 10.27 -6.62
C ILE A 215 -4.37 10.74 -5.63
N LYS A 216 -3.15 10.93 -6.11
CA LYS A 216 -2.04 11.51 -5.35
C LYS A 216 -1.35 12.55 -6.21
N ILE A 217 -1.28 13.78 -5.74
CA ILE A 217 -0.57 14.88 -6.37
C ILE A 217 0.73 15.07 -5.62
N PHE A 218 1.86 15.16 -6.31
CA PHE A 218 3.15 15.22 -5.66
C PHE A 218 4.22 15.90 -6.50
N THR A 219 5.24 16.43 -5.84
CA THR A 219 6.55 16.77 -6.40
C THR A 219 7.59 15.86 -5.80
N ILE A 220 8.72 15.73 -6.44
CA ILE A 220 9.81 14.89 -5.95
C ILE A 220 11.05 15.71 -5.61
N LYS A 221 11.86 15.16 -4.70
CA LYS A 221 13.25 15.56 -4.47
C LYS A 221 14.09 14.29 -4.38
N ARG A 222 15.18 14.23 -5.12
CA ARG A 222 16.18 13.15 -5.00
C ARG A 222 17.17 13.51 -3.91
N VAL A 223 17.48 12.54 -3.07
CA VAL A 223 18.45 12.69 -1.99
C VAL A 223 19.27 11.41 -1.99
N GLU A 224 20.56 11.53 -2.35
CA GLU A 224 21.44 10.34 -2.47
C GLU A 224 20.83 9.29 -3.43
N ASP A 225 20.49 8.12 -2.88
CA ASP A 225 19.92 6.97 -3.61
C ASP A 225 18.40 6.79 -3.41
N PHE A 226 17.74 7.69 -2.69
CA PHE A 226 16.31 7.64 -2.44
C PHE A 226 15.57 8.89 -2.91
N ARG A 227 14.23 8.83 -2.89
CA ARG A 227 13.35 9.90 -3.33
C ARG A 227 12.40 10.32 -2.20
N ILE A 228 12.21 11.63 -2.06
CA ILE A 228 11.19 12.21 -1.20
C ILE A 228 10.08 12.76 -2.07
N ASP A 229 8.85 12.32 -1.84
CA ASP A 229 7.65 12.88 -2.45
C ASP A 229 7.03 13.89 -1.48
N SER A 230 6.83 15.13 -1.93
CA SER A 230 6.03 16.14 -1.24
C SER A 230 4.62 16.08 -1.83
N VAL A 231 3.62 15.78 -1.01
CA VAL A 231 2.25 15.55 -1.46
C VAL A 231 1.36 16.74 -1.16
N PHE A 232 0.45 17.02 -2.09
CA PHE A 232 -0.39 18.20 -2.09
C PHE A 232 -1.86 17.83 -2.31
N ASP A 233 -2.76 18.74 -1.91
CA ASP A 233 -4.16 18.70 -2.36
C ASP A 233 -4.31 19.30 -3.77
N VAL A 234 -5.54 19.29 -4.31
CA VAL A 234 -5.86 19.85 -5.63
C VAL A 234 -5.65 21.37 -5.74
N ASN A 235 -5.53 22.07 -4.62
CA ASN A 235 -5.27 23.49 -4.54
C ASN A 235 -3.77 23.80 -4.37
N GLY A 236 -2.93 22.76 -4.28
CA GLY A 236 -1.51 22.90 -4.08
C GLY A 236 -1.07 23.10 -2.62
N ASN A 237 -1.96 22.88 -1.63
CA ASN A 237 -1.58 22.93 -0.22
C ASN A 237 -0.80 21.68 0.17
N PHE A 238 0.33 21.89 0.87
CA PHE A 238 1.18 20.80 1.32
C PHE A 238 0.44 19.91 2.33
N LEU A 239 0.46 18.59 2.11
CA LEU A 239 -0.13 17.60 2.98
C LEU A 239 0.94 16.84 3.76
N TYR A 240 1.90 16.23 3.07
CA TYR A 240 2.97 15.44 3.69
C TYR A 240 4.13 15.12 2.75
N LYS A 241 5.21 14.61 3.34
CA LYS A 241 6.35 14.03 2.63
C LYS A 241 6.35 12.51 2.83
N GLU A 242 6.77 11.77 1.82
CA GLU A 242 6.94 10.32 1.84
C GLU A 242 8.29 9.95 1.24
N MET A 243 8.95 8.90 1.75
CA MET A 243 10.25 8.43 1.26
C MET A 243 10.09 7.13 0.47
N PHE A 244 10.81 7.03 -0.66
CA PHE A 244 10.83 5.85 -1.51
C PHE A 244 12.26 5.40 -1.81
N GLY A 245 12.50 4.10 -1.77
CA GLY A 245 13.81 3.51 -2.04
C GLY A 245 14.79 3.60 -0.88
N VAL A 246 14.34 4.00 0.31
CA VAL A 246 15.21 4.02 1.51
C VAL A 246 15.49 2.60 1.94
N ASP A 247 16.76 2.29 2.15
CA ASP A 247 17.18 1.03 2.77
C ASP A 247 16.58 0.89 4.17
N GLY A 248 15.99 -0.28 4.46
CA GLY A 248 15.37 -0.57 5.74
C GLY A 248 16.31 -0.40 6.94
N THR A 249 17.64 -0.54 6.73
CA THR A 249 18.67 -0.34 7.76
C THR A 249 18.80 1.11 8.19
N GLN A 250 18.45 2.05 7.33
CA GLN A 250 18.58 3.49 7.56
C GLN A 250 17.22 4.21 7.65
N PHE A 251 16.12 3.46 7.63
CA PHE A 251 14.79 4.04 7.52
C PHE A 251 14.50 5.11 8.60
N PHE A 252 14.73 4.81 9.88
CA PHE A 252 14.44 5.76 10.96
C PHE A 252 15.42 6.95 10.98
N ILE A 253 16.67 6.73 10.58
CA ILE A 253 17.66 7.81 10.44
C ILE A 253 17.18 8.81 9.37
N LYS A 254 16.84 8.30 8.17
CA LYS A 254 16.35 9.14 7.06
C LYS A 254 15.01 9.79 7.38
N LEU A 255 14.10 9.07 8.06
CA LEU A 255 12.83 9.61 8.52
C LEU A 255 13.05 10.87 9.38
N LYS A 256 13.94 10.80 10.36
CA LYS A 256 14.23 11.93 11.22
C LYS A 256 14.96 13.05 10.50
N GLN A 257 15.91 12.74 9.65
CA GLN A 257 16.68 13.77 8.93
C GLN A 257 15.82 14.57 7.93
N TYR A 258 14.86 13.94 7.27
CA TYR A 258 14.21 14.52 6.09
C TYR A 258 12.70 14.69 6.19
N ILE A 259 12.04 13.99 7.10
CA ILE A 259 10.58 14.06 7.25
C ILE A 259 10.19 14.80 8.53
N THR A 260 10.67 14.32 9.69
CA THR A 260 10.27 14.89 10.98
C THR A 260 11.23 15.99 11.45
N GLU A 261 12.45 16.04 10.92
CA GLU A 261 13.50 17.00 11.27
C GLU A 261 13.82 17.01 12.77
N GLU A 262 13.70 15.83 13.41
CA GLU A 262 13.95 15.62 14.85
C GLU A 262 15.38 15.11 15.10
N PRO A 263 15.92 15.33 16.29
CA PRO A 263 17.21 14.75 16.68
C PRO A 263 17.17 13.24 16.65
N LEU A 264 18.31 12.62 16.26
CA LEU A 264 18.47 11.18 16.29
C LEU A 264 18.49 10.65 17.73
N ASP A 265 17.78 9.56 17.95
CA ASP A 265 17.84 8.72 19.14
C ASP A 265 18.68 7.48 18.84
N ILE A 266 19.30 6.88 19.86
CA ILE A 266 20.09 5.65 19.69
C ILE A 266 19.26 4.53 19.07
N ARG A 267 17.95 4.49 19.34
CA ARG A 267 17.01 3.50 18.81
C ARG A 267 16.80 3.64 17.29
N ASP A 268 17.00 4.81 16.70
CA ASP A 268 16.91 5.04 15.27
C ASP A 268 18.04 4.35 14.49
N LEU A 269 19.14 4.05 15.18
CA LEU A 269 20.32 3.42 14.62
C LEU A 269 20.23 1.88 14.60
N TYR A 270 19.20 1.29 15.24
CA TYR A 270 18.99 -0.15 15.21
C TYR A 270 18.34 -0.62 13.92
N PHE A 271 18.74 -1.78 13.44
CA PHE A 271 18.11 -2.49 12.32
C PHE A 271 18.30 -4.00 12.44
N ARG A 272 17.60 -4.80 11.63
CA ARG A 272 17.80 -6.25 11.56
C ARG A 272 18.55 -6.63 10.31
N SER A 273 19.56 -7.48 10.49
CA SER A 273 20.33 -8.09 9.41
C SER A 273 20.54 -9.57 9.69
N GLY A 274 20.14 -10.45 8.76
CA GLY A 274 20.26 -11.89 8.94
C GLY A 274 19.57 -12.43 10.21
N GLY A 275 18.44 -11.81 10.62
CA GLY A 275 17.68 -12.16 11.84
C GLY A 275 18.28 -11.63 13.15
N LYS A 276 19.45 -11.01 13.12
CA LYS A 276 20.13 -10.44 14.28
C LYS A 276 19.86 -8.94 14.39
N LEU A 277 19.82 -8.42 15.63
CA LEU A 277 19.79 -6.99 15.88
C LEU A 277 21.17 -6.40 15.64
N ALA A 278 21.24 -5.32 14.90
CA ALA A 278 22.47 -4.61 14.60
C ALA A 278 22.30 -3.12 14.85
N LEU A 279 23.40 -2.42 15.08
CA LEU A 279 23.46 -0.98 15.30
C LEU A 279 24.31 -0.34 14.21
N TRP A 280 23.78 0.68 13.55
CA TRP A 280 24.54 1.53 12.64
C TRP A 280 25.25 2.63 13.43
N TYR A 281 26.58 2.51 13.59
CA TYR A 281 27.36 3.44 14.39
C TYR A 281 28.63 3.86 13.66
N HIS A 282 28.79 5.15 13.41
CA HIS A 282 29.94 5.72 12.66
C HIS A 282 30.24 4.95 11.35
N GLU A 283 29.23 4.77 10.52
CA GLU A 283 29.34 4.05 9.23
C GLU A 283 29.80 2.59 9.34
N LYS A 284 29.76 2.01 10.54
CA LYS A 284 30.10 0.61 10.82
C LYS A 284 28.93 -0.12 11.45
N LEU A 285 28.75 -1.35 11.02
CA LEU A 285 27.82 -2.28 11.63
C LEU A 285 28.41 -2.80 12.95
N LYS A 286 27.66 -2.60 14.03
CA LYS A 286 27.91 -3.31 15.29
C LYS A 286 26.75 -4.26 15.53
N PHE A 287 27.03 -5.55 15.52
CA PHE A 287 26.06 -6.56 15.93
C PHE A 287 26.01 -6.57 17.45
N SER A 288 24.81 -6.46 18.03
CA SER A 288 24.65 -6.74 19.45
C SER A 288 24.84 -8.24 19.63
N LEU A 289 25.87 -8.59 20.37
CA LEU A 289 26.01 -9.92 20.94
C LEU A 289 24.88 -10.04 21.98
N ASP A 290 23.98 -10.98 21.74
CA ASP A 290 22.97 -11.46 22.69
C ASP A 290 21.85 -10.44 23.08
N VAL A 291 20.72 -10.50 22.38
CA VAL A 291 19.39 -10.30 22.96
C VAL A 291 18.48 -11.44 22.51
#